data_740574617023ec6cf8f3d2402a2786c1
#
_entry.id   740574617023ec6cf8f3d2402a2786c1
#
_cell.length_a   1.000
_cell.length_b   1.000
_cell.length_c   1.000
_cell.angle_alpha   90.00
_cell.angle_beta   90.00
_cell.angle_gamma   90.00
#
_symmetry.space_group_name_H-M   'P 1'
#
loop_
_entity.id
_entity.type
_entity.pdbx_description
1 polymer ?
#
loop_
_entity_poly.entity_id
_entity_poly.type
_entity_poly.pdbx_seq_one_letter_code
_entity_poly.pdbx_strand_id
1 'polypeptide(L)'
;MSVKVAINGFGRIGRLAFRQMFGAEGFEVVAINDLTSPKMLAHLLKYDSTQGAYALPFGAHTVEAGEDHIVVDGKKITIYAKANAAELPWGELGVDVVLECTGFYTSKAKAQAHIDAGAKKVVISAPAGNDLPTIVYNVNHETLTKEDNIISA
;
A
#
# COMPACT_ATOMS: atom_id res chain seq x y z
N MET A 1 15.46 -11.16 -4.70
CA MET A 1 15.09 -9.73 -4.69
C MET A 1 13.66 -9.55 -4.20
N SER A 2 13.44 -8.60 -3.32
CA SER A 2 12.10 -8.29 -2.83
C SER A 2 11.38 -7.33 -3.77
N VAL A 3 10.08 -7.52 -3.92
CA VAL A 3 9.20 -6.57 -4.62
C VAL A 3 8.98 -5.37 -3.70
N LYS A 4 9.30 -4.18 -4.20
CA LYS A 4 9.09 -2.92 -3.45
C LYS A 4 7.66 -2.46 -3.61
N VAL A 5 6.96 -2.37 -2.49
CA VAL A 5 5.55 -2.03 -2.42
C VAL A 5 5.35 -0.69 -1.75
N ALA A 6 4.54 0.16 -2.34
CA ALA A 6 4.00 1.35 -1.70
C ALA A 6 2.49 1.19 -1.50
N ILE A 7 1.98 1.79 -0.43
CA ILE A 7 0.55 1.75 -0.11
C ILE A 7 0.02 3.17 -0.23
N ASN A 8 -0.95 3.39 -1.09
CA ASN A 8 -1.69 4.64 -1.19
C ASN A 8 -3.02 4.51 -0.45
N GLY A 9 -3.14 5.20 0.67
CA GLY A 9 -4.27 5.08 1.57
C GLY A 9 -4.01 4.06 2.69
N PHE A 10 -3.74 4.56 3.88
CA PHE A 10 -3.48 3.73 5.06
C PHE A 10 -4.72 3.64 5.97
N GLY A 11 -5.88 3.50 5.32
CA GLY A 11 -7.14 3.20 5.95
C GLY A 11 -7.19 1.73 6.38
N ARG A 12 -8.38 1.23 6.59
CA ARG A 12 -8.58 -0.12 7.11
C ARG A 12 -7.94 -1.20 6.22
N ILE A 13 -8.18 -1.14 4.92
CA ILE A 13 -7.64 -2.13 3.96
C ILE A 13 -6.12 -2.00 3.85
N GLY A 14 -5.60 -0.78 3.71
CA GLY A 14 -4.15 -0.55 3.60
C GLY A 14 -3.39 -1.03 4.83
N ARG A 15 -3.93 -0.79 6.04
CA ARG A 15 -3.31 -1.26 7.28
C ARG A 15 -3.32 -2.79 7.42
N LEU A 16 -4.42 -3.44 7.04
CA LEU A 16 -4.50 -4.91 7.09
C LEU A 16 -3.58 -5.55 6.07
N ALA A 17 -3.51 -5.01 4.86
CA ALA A 17 -2.56 -5.44 3.85
C ALA A 17 -1.10 -5.28 4.34
N PHE A 18 -0.80 -4.14 4.98
CA PHE A 18 0.50 -3.91 5.59
C PHE A 18 0.86 -5.01 6.60
N ARG A 19 -0.06 -5.32 7.52
CA ARG A 19 0.18 -6.36 8.53
C ARG A 19 0.51 -7.71 7.92
N GLN A 20 -0.08 -8.05 6.78
CA GLN A 20 0.16 -9.32 6.09
C GLN A 20 1.49 -9.32 5.32
N MET A 21 1.85 -8.19 4.72
CA MET A 21 3.06 -8.10 3.90
C MET A 21 4.32 -7.84 4.71
N PHE A 22 4.21 -7.09 5.81
CA PHE A 22 5.37 -6.70 6.61
C PHE A 22 6.03 -7.95 7.23
N GLY A 23 7.29 -8.15 6.91
CA GLY A 23 8.03 -9.33 7.32
C GLY A 23 7.78 -10.59 6.49
N ALA A 24 6.86 -10.55 5.52
CA ALA A 24 6.66 -11.66 4.60
C ALA A 24 7.81 -11.73 3.60
N GLU A 25 8.19 -12.95 3.23
CA GLU A 25 9.24 -13.16 2.25
C GLU A 25 8.82 -12.69 0.86
N GLY A 26 9.70 -11.98 0.17
CA GLY A 26 9.48 -11.50 -1.19
C GLY A 26 8.89 -10.09 -1.29
N PHE A 27 8.49 -9.46 -0.19
CA PHE A 27 7.93 -8.11 -0.18
C PHE A 27 8.71 -7.17 0.72
N GLU A 28 8.77 -5.90 0.32
CA GLU A 28 9.31 -4.82 1.12
C GLU A 28 8.40 -3.60 0.99
N VAL A 29 7.72 -3.22 2.07
CA VAL A 29 6.93 -1.99 2.10
C VAL A 29 7.87 -0.81 2.31
N VAL A 30 8.02 0.04 1.30
CA VAL A 30 9.01 1.14 1.30
C VAL A 30 8.40 2.50 1.62
N ALA A 31 7.11 2.69 1.35
CA ALA A 31 6.44 3.97 1.55
C ALA A 31 4.94 3.81 1.71
N ILE A 32 4.36 4.79 2.38
CA ILE A 32 2.91 4.93 2.53
C ILE A 32 2.57 6.37 2.18
N ASN A 33 1.48 6.58 1.44
CA ASN A 33 0.89 7.89 1.22
C ASN A 33 -0.47 7.97 1.89
N ASP A 34 -0.65 8.93 2.78
CA ASP A 34 -1.92 9.21 3.44
C ASP A 34 -1.92 10.66 3.93
N LEU A 35 -3.07 11.33 3.88
CA LEU A 35 -3.20 12.71 4.32
C LEU A 35 -3.24 12.85 5.85
N THR A 36 -3.38 11.75 6.56
CA THR A 36 -3.37 11.69 8.03
C THR A 36 -1.94 11.73 8.56
N SER A 37 -1.74 12.34 9.72
CA SER A 37 -0.41 12.45 10.32
C SER A 37 0.24 11.10 10.64
N PRO A 38 1.57 10.99 10.57
CA PRO A 38 2.28 9.77 10.92
C PRO A 38 1.96 9.27 12.34
N LYS A 39 1.80 10.17 13.28
CA LYS A 39 1.42 9.84 14.66
C LYS A 39 0.08 9.11 14.74
N MET A 40 -0.92 9.62 14.01
CA MET A 40 -2.23 9.00 13.95
C MET A 40 -2.19 7.67 13.22
N LEU A 41 -1.46 7.58 12.11
CA LEU A 41 -1.29 6.34 11.35
C LEU A 41 -0.62 5.25 12.19
N ALA A 42 0.40 5.61 12.96
CA ALA A 42 1.05 4.68 13.89
C ALA A 42 0.07 4.18 14.96
N HIS A 43 -0.73 5.07 15.53
CA HIS A 43 -1.76 4.71 16.50
C HIS A 43 -2.78 3.73 15.91
N LEU A 44 -3.27 4.02 14.73
CA LEU A 44 -4.24 3.17 14.05
C LEU A 44 -3.66 1.81 13.65
N LEU A 45 -2.37 1.75 13.34
CA LEU A 45 -1.68 0.48 13.07
C LEU A 45 -1.52 -0.36 14.34
N LYS A 46 -1.21 0.29 15.47
CA LYS A 46 -1.03 -0.39 16.77
C LYS A 46 -2.29 -1.11 17.22
N TYR A 47 -3.43 -0.46 17.07
CA TYR A 47 -4.68 -0.88 17.67
C TYR A 47 -5.78 -1.06 16.63
N ASP A 48 -6.44 -2.20 16.66
CA ASP A 48 -7.59 -2.49 15.81
C ASP A 48 -8.61 -3.27 16.63
N SER A 49 -9.85 -2.76 16.69
CA SER A 49 -10.92 -3.36 17.49
C SER A 49 -11.38 -4.72 16.95
N THR A 50 -11.16 -5.00 15.67
CA THR A 50 -11.58 -6.25 15.03
C THR A 50 -10.41 -7.23 14.87
N GLN A 51 -9.24 -6.74 14.44
CA GLN A 51 -8.06 -7.56 14.14
C GLN A 51 -7.05 -7.61 15.28
N GLY A 52 -7.31 -6.91 16.38
CA GLY A 52 -6.49 -6.93 17.58
C GLY A 52 -5.26 -6.03 17.50
N ALA A 53 -4.51 -6.03 18.59
CA ALA A 53 -3.31 -5.21 18.72
C ALA A 53 -2.18 -5.76 17.86
N TYR A 54 -1.53 -4.86 17.12
CA TYR A 54 -0.33 -5.17 16.33
C TYR A 54 0.94 -4.90 17.12
N ALA A 55 0.93 -3.91 18.00
CA ALA A 55 2.10 -3.49 18.77
C ALA A 55 2.12 -4.06 20.20
N LEU A 56 3.32 -4.16 20.77
CA LEU A 56 3.52 -4.53 22.17
C LEU A 56 2.78 -3.55 23.11
N PRO A 57 2.33 -4.01 24.30
CA PRO A 57 2.57 -5.35 24.89
C PRO A 57 1.56 -6.42 24.44
N PHE A 58 0.51 -6.05 23.71
CA PHE A 58 -0.56 -6.98 23.36
C PHE A 58 -0.42 -7.58 21.96
N GLY A 59 0.45 -7.01 21.11
CA GLY A 59 0.84 -7.52 19.79
C GLY A 59 2.32 -7.91 19.76
N ALA A 60 2.82 -8.30 18.59
CA ALA A 60 4.17 -8.83 18.42
C ALA A 60 5.19 -7.80 17.91
N HIS A 61 4.75 -6.60 17.53
CA HIS A 61 5.59 -5.62 16.83
C HIS A 61 5.81 -4.35 17.62
N THR A 62 6.88 -3.61 17.29
CA THR A 62 7.08 -2.24 17.77
C THR A 62 6.63 -1.27 16.67
N VAL A 63 5.91 -0.22 17.04
CA VAL A 63 5.47 0.83 16.13
C VAL A 63 5.71 2.19 16.76
N GLU A 64 6.48 3.03 16.09
CA GLU A 64 6.79 4.39 16.53
C GLU A 64 6.53 5.37 15.40
N ALA A 65 6.26 6.63 15.73
CA ALA A 65 6.04 7.69 14.75
C ALA A 65 7.12 8.75 14.84
N GLY A 66 7.62 9.19 13.69
CA GLY A 66 8.42 10.40 13.53
C GLY A 66 7.59 11.52 12.88
N GLU A 67 8.26 12.56 12.42
CA GLU A 67 7.60 13.70 11.77
C GLU A 67 7.00 13.34 10.40
N ASP A 68 7.73 12.55 9.61
CA ASP A 68 7.38 12.18 8.23
C ASP A 68 7.45 10.67 7.99
N HIS A 69 7.46 9.87 9.04
CA HIS A 69 7.64 8.42 8.92
C HIS A 69 7.07 7.68 10.12
N ILE A 70 6.92 6.39 9.95
CA ILE A 70 6.74 5.44 11.05
C ILE A 70 7.91 4.48 11.07
N VAL A 71 8.19 3.91 12.24
CA VAL A 71 9.21 2.87 12.40
C VAL A 71 8.51 1.62 12.94
N VAL A 72 8.59 0.55 12.19
CA VAL A 72 8.01 -0.75 12.56
C VAL A 72 9.13 -1.77 12.68
N ASP A 73 9.30 -2.35 13.86
CA ASP A 73 10.38 -3.30 14.16
C ASP A 73 11.77 -2.80 13.74
N GLY A 74 12.02 -1.50 13.95
CA GLY A 74 13.27 -0.84 13.59
C GLY A 74 13.38 -0.43 12.12
N LYS A 75 12.40 -0.75 11.27
CA LYS A 75 12.37 -0.33 9.86
C LYS A 75 11.62 0.98 9.69
N LYS A 76 12.29 1.97 9.11
CA LYS A 76 11.71 3.26 8.77
C LYS A 76 10.89 3.15 7.48
N ILE A 77 9.65 3.62 7.53
CA ILE A 77 8.76 3.71 6.38
C ILE A 77 8.32 5.16 6.25
N THR A 78 8.67 5.80 5.14
CA THR A 78 8.34 7.21 4.91
C THR A 78 6.85 7.37 4.62
N ILE A 79 6.25 8.37 5.23
CA ILE A 79 4.85 8.75 5.02
C ILE A 79 4.83 10.01 4.15
N TYR A 80 4.19 9.90 3.01
CA TYR A 80 3.90 11.03 2.13
C TYR A 80 2.47 11.50 2.37
N ALA A 81 2.21 12.77 2.14
CA ALA A 81 0.89 13.39 2.33
C ALA A 81 0.48 14.15 1.07
N LYS A 82 0.45 13.45 -0.06
CA LYS A 82 0.10 14.01 -1.36
C LYS A 82 -1.32 13.59 -1.77
N ALA A 83 -2.18 14.57 -2.02
CA ALA A 83 -3.51 14.30 -2.54
C ALA A 83 -3.46 13.85 -4.00
N ASN A 84 -2.52 14.39 -4.78
CA ASN A 84 -2.31 14.01 -6.17
C ASN A 84 -1.24 12.93 -6.30
N ALA A 85 -1.63 11.75 -6.74
CA ALA A 85 -0.73 10.61 -6.88
C ALA A 85 0.41 10.85 -7.89
N ALA A 86 0.24 11.72 -8.87
CA ALA A 86 1.28 12.06 -9.84
C ALA A 86 2.49 12.78 -9.20
N GLU A 87 2.33 13.35 -8.01
CA GLU A 87 3.40 14.03 -7.27
C GLU A 87 4.22 13.08 -6.39
N LEU A 88 3.86 11.80 -6.33
CA LEU A 88 4.53 10.82 -5.48
C LEU A 88 5.85 10.35 -6.13
N PRO A 89 6.91 10.15 -5.34
CA PRO A 89 8.24 9.83 -5.87
C PRO A 89 8.44 8.32 -6.09
N TRP A 90 7.46 7.66 -6.69
CA TRP A 90 7.51 6.20 -6.87
C TRP A 90 8.69 5.75 -7.75
N GLY A 91 9.03 6.51 -8.77
CA GLY A 91 10.18 6.23 -9.62
C GLY A 91 11.51 6.32 -8.88
N GLU A 92 11.70 7.35 -8.06
CA GLU A 92 12.91 7.55 -7.25
C GLU A 92 13.10 6.46 -6.20
N LEU A 93 12.01 5.98 -5.62
CA LEU A 93 12.01 4.91 -4.63
C LEU A 93 12.15 3.52 -5.24
N GLY A 94 12.04 3.40 -6.56
CA GLY A 94 12.05 2.12 -7.25
C GLY A 94 10.85 1.24 -6.92
N VAL A 95 9.68 1.84 -6.72
CA VAL A 95 8.45 1.12 -6.38
C VAL A 95 8.03 0.22 -7.53
N ASP A 96 7.90 -1.06 -7.25
CA ASP A 96 7.43 -2.06 -8.23
C ASP A 96 5.90 -2.11 -8.28
N VAL A 97 5.24 -2.12 -7.11
CA VAL A 97 3.79 -2.23 -7.01
C VAL A 97 3.23 -1.19 -6.05
N VAL A 98 2.18 -0.50 -6.46
CA VAL A 98 1.37 0.34 -5.59
C VAL A 98 0.08 -0.39 -5.26
N LEU A 99 -0.22 -0.54 -3.98
CA LEU A 99 -1.55 -0.93 -3.51
C LEU A 99 -2.40 0.34 -3.36
N GLU A 100 -3.40 0.47 -4.20
CA GLU A 100 -4.31 1.61 -4.19
C GLU A 100 -5.50 1.31 -3.29
N CYS A 101 -5.48 1.88 -2.09
CA CYS A 101 -6.45 1.60 -1.03
C CYS A 101 -7.23 2.84 -0.56
N THR A 102 -7.19 3.95 -1.33
CA THR A 102 -7.87 5.20 -0.94
C THR A 102 -9.36 5.21 -1.24
N GLY A 103 -9.80 4.43 -2.22
CA GLY A 103 -11.15 4.51 -2.76
C GLY A 103 -11.37 5.66 -3.76
N PHE A 104 -10.36 6.50 -4.02
CA PHE A 104 -10.46 7.61 -4.97
C PHE A 104 -9.95 7.28 -6.37
N TYR A 105 -8.92 6.45 -6.48
CA TYR A 105 -8.29 6.04 -7.74
C TYR A 105 -8.84 4.68 -8.19
N THR A 106 -10.15 4.60 -8.33
CA THR A 106 -10.87 3.35 -8.62
C THR A 106 -11.19 3.16 -10.10
N SER A 107 -10.34 3.66 -10.98
CA SER A 107 -10.43 3.43 -12.41
C SER A 107 -9.04 3.32 -13.01
N LYS A 108 -8.94 2.69 -14.18
CA LYS A 108 -7.68 2.58 -14.91
C LYS A 108 -7.09 3.96 -15.23
N ALA A 109 -7.93 4.90 -15.68
CA ALA A 109 -7.50 6.24 -16.01
C ALA A 109 -6.92 7.00 -14.80
N LYS A 110 -7.58 6.91 -13.65
CA LYS A 110 -7.10 7.54 -12.41
C LYS A 110 -5.85 6.86 -11.86
N ALA A 111 -5.81 5.53 -11.85
CA ALA A 111 -4.68 4.77 -11.36
C ALA A 111 -3.43 4.93 -12.24
N GLN A 112 -3.57 5.36 -13.49
CA GLN A 112 -2.46 5.69 -14.38
C GLN A 112 -1.53 6.73 -13.75
N ALA A 113 -2.02 7.60 -12.87
CA ALA A 113 -1.19 8.58 -12.16
C ALA A 113 -0.04 7.93 -11.37
N HIS A 114 -0.24 6.74 -10.82
CA HIS A 114 0.82 6.00 -10.13
C HIS A 114 1.88 5.48 -11.10
N ILE A 115 1.49 5.04 -12.28
CA ILE A 115 2.42 4.61 -13.35
C ILE A 115 3.21 5.82 -13.83
N ASP A 116 2.56 6.96 -14.04
CA ASP A 116 3.21 8.21 -14.46
C ASP A 116 4.18 8.72 -13.38
N ALA A 117 3.91 8.46 -12.11
CA ALA A 117 4.81 8.75 -10.99
C ALA A 117 6.01 7.79 -10.90
N GLY A 118 6.04 6.72 -11.70
CA GLY A 118 7.16 5.80 -11.81
C GLY A 118 6.96 4.40 -11.25
N ALA A 119 5.78 4.07 -10.75
CA ALA A 119 5.45 2.70 -10.34
C ALA A 119 5.32 1.79 -11.57
N LYS A 120 5.67 0.53 -11.43
CA LYS A 120 5.58 -0.44 -12.54
C LYS A 120 4.19 -1.05 -12.64
N LYS A 121 3.55 -1.32 -11.51
CA LYS A 121 2.24 -1.96 -11.41
C LYS A 121 1.37 -1.28 -10.36
N VAL A 122 0.06 -1.35 -10.55
CA VAL A 122 -0.93 -0.86 -9.57
C VAL A 122 -1.97 -1.95 -9.33
N VAL A 123 -2.25 -2.23 -8.07
CA VAL A 123 -3.35 -3.10 -7.65
C VAL A 123 -4.37 -2.24 -6.92
N ILE A 124 -5.56 -2.12 -7.48
CA ILE A 124 -6.67 -1.36 -6.90
C ILE A 124 -7.48 -2.29 -6.00
N SER A 125 -7.66 -1.92 -4.75
CA SER A 125 -8.36 -2.73 -3.75
C SER A 125 -9.88 -2.55 -3.76
N ALA A 126 -10.45 -2.22 -4.93
CA ALA A 126 -11.88 -1.99 -5.11
C ALA A 126 -12.27 -2.28 -6.56
N PRO A 127 -13.54 -2.54 -6.86
CA PRO A 127 -14.01 -2.67 -8.24
C PRO A 127 -13.68 -1.41 -9.05
N ALA A 128 -13.07 -1.58 -10.21
CA ALA A 128 -12.50 -0.47 -10.98
C ALA A 128 -12.97 -0.39 -12.44
N GLY A 129 -14.12 -0.94 -12.74
CA GLY A 129 -14.71 -0.92 -14.09
C GLY A 129 -14.32 -2.13 -14.94
N ASN A 130 -14.65 -2.06 -16.22
CA ASN A 130 -14.48 -3.18 -17.15
C ASN A 130 -13.30 -3.03 -18.10
N ASP A 131 -12.54 -1.95 -18.02
CA ASP A 131 -11.41 -1.65 -18.90
C ASP A 131 -10.05 -2.15 -18.35
N LEU A 132 -10.07 -2.90 -17.26
CA LEU A 132 -8.91 -3.54 -16.67
C LEU A 132 -9.27 -4.91 -16.08
N PRO A 133 -8.30 -5.82 -15.93
CA PRO A 133 -8.56 -7.13 -15.34
C PRO A 133 -8.97 -7.01 -13.87
N THR A 134 -10.01 -7.76 -13.50
CA THR A 134 -10.38 -8.00 -12.10
C THR A 134 -9.88 -9.38 -11.71
N ILE A 135 -8.99 -9.47 -10.74
CA ILE A 135 -8.29 -10.69 -10.39
C ILE A 135 -8.61 -11.11 -8.97
N VAL A 136 -9.03 -12.36 -8.83
CA VAL A 136 -9.21 -13.00 -7.53
C VAL A 136 -8.24 -14.16 -7.42
N TYR A 137 -7.37 -14.13 -6.42
CA TYR A 137 -6.39 -15.19 -6.20
C TYR A 137 -7.07 -16.57 -6.04
N ASN A 138 -6.51 -17.58 -6.66
CA ASN A 138 -7.06 -18.94 -6.77
C ASN A 138 -8.37 -19.07 -7.57
N VAL A 139 -8.84 -17.99 -8.18
CA VAL A 139 -10.01 -18.04 -9.08
C VAL A 139 -9.58 -17.82 -10.53
N ASN A 140 -8.96 -16.68 -10.81
CA ASN A 140 -8.57 -16.32 -12.18
C ASN A 140 -7.18 -15.65 -12.26
N HIS A 141 -6.34 -15.77 -11.22
CA HIS A 141 -5.01 -15.14 -11.20
C HIS A 141 -4.09 -15.64 -12.34
N GLU A 142 -4.34 -16.82 -12.88
CA GLU A 142 -3.61 -17.37 -14.01
C GLU A 142 -3.84 -16.62 -15.32
N THR A 143 -4.88 -15.78 -15.39
CA THR A 143 -5.16 -14.94 -16.56
C THR A 143 -4.28 -13.68 -16.62
N LEU A 144 -3.55 -13.35 -15.55
CA LEU A 144 -2.63 -12.21 -15.53
C LEU A 144 -1.49 -12.39 -16.50
N THR A 145 -1.17 -11.30 -17.20
CA THR A 145 -0.03 -11.23 -18.12
C THR A 145 0.96 -10.16 -17.67
N LYS A 146 2.16 -10.16 -18.25
CA LYS A 146 3.18 -9.14 -17.96
C LYS A 146 2.78 -7.75 -18.40
N GLU A 147 1.89 -7.66 -19.37
CA GLU A 147 1.37 -6.39 -19.93
C GLU A 147 0.29 -5.77 -19.04
N ASP A 148 -0.29 -6.52 -18.11
CA ASP A 148 -1.29 -6.02 -17.17
C ASP A 148 -0.62 -5.19 -16.07
N ASN A 149 -0.61 -3.87 -16.25
CA ASN A 149 0.04 -2.94 -15.33
C ASN A 149 -0.88 -2.39 -14.25
N ILE A 150 -2.18 -2.39 -14.51
CA ILE A 150 -3.21 -1.92 -13.59
C ILE A 150 -4.31 -2.97 -13.52
N ILE A 151 -4.53 -3.49 -12.31
CA ILE A 151 -5.57 -4.49 -12.05
C ILE A 151 -6.40 -4.07 -10.85
N SER A 152 -7.60 -4.63 -10.73
CA SER A 152 -8.37 -4.58 -9.50
C SER A 152 -8.40 -5.96 -8.83
N ALA A 153 -8.46 -5.96 -7.50
CA ALA A 153 -8.48 -7.19 -6.71
C ALA A 153 -9.49 -7.09 -5.56
#